data_a83ff70b592fabe753f3969cb2ded4a9
#
_entry.id   a83ff70b592fabe753f3969cb2ded4a9
#
_cell.length_a   1.000
_cell.length_b   1.000
_cell.length_c   1.000
_cell.angle_alpha   90.00
_cell.angle_beta   90.00
_cell.angle_gamma   90.00
#
_symmetry.space_group_name_H-M   'P 1'
#
loop_
_entity.id
_entity.type
_entity.pdbx_description
1 polymer ?
#
loop_
_entity_poly.entity_id
_entity_poly.type
_entity_poly.pdbx_seq_one_letter_code
_entity_poly.pdbx_strand_id
1 'polypeptide(L)'
;MDVLLVDDHPIIHETLRAMVRSLRPAADFHSQFDLDAGLCEARRLERLELVLLDLGLPGCSGMDALVKFRSAVPNARVVVISADQDDERVREALSEGAASYVPKTLRPKAMVDALRTILDGGMYTPPAAAAQP
;
A
#
# COMPACT_ATOMS: atom_id res chain seq x y z
N MET A 1 11.17 -11.46 -3.64
CA MET A 1 10.35 -10.25 -3.54
C MET A 1 9.78 -10.13 -2.13
N ASP A 2 10.08 -9.02 -1.47
CA ASP A 2 9.50 -8.73 -0.17
C ASP A 2 8.38 -7.70 -0.33
N VAL A 3 7.26 -7.95 0.34
CA VAL A 3 6.09 -7.06 0.41
C VAL A 3 5.87 -6.72 1.87
N LEU A 4 5.76 -5.44 2.19
CA LEU A 4 5.52 -4.96 3.55
C LEU A 4 4.15 -4.27 3.62
N LEU A 5 3.31 -4.71 4.54
CA LEU A 5 2.06 -4.03 4.85
C LEU A 5 2.21 -3.30 6.19
N VAL A 6 1.88 -2.02 6.19
CA VAL A 6 1.87 -1.19 7.42
C VAL A 6 0.44 -0.67 7.61
N ASP A 7 -0.26 -1.22 8.58
CA ASP A 7 -1.66 -0.94 8.87
C ASP A 7 -1.94 -1.36 10.31
N ASP A 8 -2.70 -0.57 11.05
CA ASP A 8 -3.01 -0.89 12.45
C ASP A 8 -4.25 -1.80 12.62
N HIS A 9 -4.84 -2.27 11.50
CA HIS A 9 -6.01 -3.15 11.53
C HIS A 9 -5.60 -4.61 11.25
N PRO A 10 -5.64 -5.50 12.27
CA PRO A 10 -5.18 -6.89 12.08
C PRO A 10 -5.89 -7.67 10.97
N ILE A 11 -7.19 -7.42 10.77
CA ILE A 11 -7.96 -8.14 9.73
C ILE A 11 -7.43 -7.85 8.33
N ILE A 12 -7.00 -6.62 8.08
CA ILE A 12 -6.43 -6.24 6.79
C ILE A 12 -5.15 -7.06 6.51
N HIS A 13 -4.32 -7.27 7.52
CA HIS A 13 -3.11 -8.08 7.38
C HIS A 13 -3.42 -9.51 6.95
N GLU A 14 -4.39 -10.14 7.60
CA GLU A 14 -4.77 -11.51 7.25
C GLU A 14 -5.32 -11.60 5.83
N THR A 15 -6.21 -10.65 5.47
CA THR A 15 -6.84 -10.63 4.16
C THR A 15 -5.81 -10.42 3.05
N LEU A 16 -4.97 -9.41 3.18
CA LEU A 16 -3.99 -9.08 2.14
C LEU A 16 -2.88 -10.11 2.06
N ARG A 17 -2.46 -10.68 3.20
CA ARG A 17 -1.48 -11.76 3.21
C ARG A 17 -1.98 -12.96 2.40
N ALA A 18 -3.23 -13.36 2.62
CA ALA A 18 -3.82 -14.49 1.90
C ALA A 18 -3.90 -14.21 0.40
N MET A 19 -4.31 -13.01 0.03
CA MET A 19 -4.43 -12.62 -1.37
C MET A 19 -3.07 -12.57 -2.07
N VAL A 20 -2.09 -11.93 -1.45
CA VAL A 20 -0.73 -11.85 -2.02
C VAL A 20 -0.11 -13.23 -2.14
N ARG A 21 -0.28 -14.07 -1.12
CA ARG A 21 0.25 -15.44 -1.16
C ARG A 21 -0.38 -16.26 -2.29
N SER A 22 -1.66 -16.07 -2.53
CA SER A 22 -2.36 -16.74 -3.63
C SER A 22 -1.84 -16.27 -5.00
N LEU A 23 -1.59 -14.96 -5.14
CA LEU A 23 -1.15 -14.37 -6.40
C LEU A 23 0.35 -14.56 -6.65
N ARG A 24 1.15 -14.56 -5.60
CA ARG A 24 2.62 -14.66 -5.68
C ARG A 24 3.11 -15.54 -4.53
N PRO A 25 3.04 -16.87 -4.67
CA PRO A 25 3.45 -17.79 -3.58
C PRO A 25 4.90 -17.62 -3.15
N ALA A 26 5.77 -17.13 -4.04
CA ALA A 26 7.18 -16.94 -3.72
C ALA A 26 7.48 -15.59 -3.04
N ALA A 27 6.49 -14.71 -2.90
CA ALA A 27 6.69 -13.45 -2.22
C ALA A 27 6.72 -13.64 -0.71
N ASP A 28 7.61 -12.92 -0.04
CA ASP A 28 7.67 -12.89 1.42
C ASP A 28 6.86 -11.70 1.91
N PHE A 29 5.81 -11.97 2.68
CA PHE A 29 4.89 -10.95 3.18
C PHE A 29 5.22 -10.60 4.62
N HIS A 30 5.43 -9.33 4.88
CA HIS A 30 5.78 -8.80 6.20
C HIS A 30 4.69 -7.87 6.70
N SER A 31 4.45 -7.89 8.00
CA SER A 31 3.39 -7.10 8.64
C SER A 31 3.97 -6.24 9.75
N GLN A 32 3.63 -4.95 9.72
CA GLN A 32 3.88 -4.04 10.84
C GLN A 32 2.63 -3.21 11.08
N PHE A 33 2.44 -2.78 12.33
CA PHE A 33 1.16 -2.21 12.76
C PHE A 33 1.26 -0.72 13.13
N ASP A 34 2.47 -0.15 13.09
CA ASP A 34 2.66 1.27 13.31
C ASP A 34 3.77 1.82 12.39
N LEU A 35 3.83 3.14 12.31
CA LEU A 35 4.74 3.81 11.38
C LEU A 35 6.21 3.51 11.69
N ASP A 36 6.62 3.62 12.95
CA ASP A 36 8.02 3.45 13.32
C ASP A 36 8.50 2.03 13.08
N ALA A 37 7.69 1.03 13.48
CA ALA A 37 8.01 -0.36 13.22
C ALA A 37 8.05 -0.65 11.71
N GLY A 38 7.13 -0.04 10.96
CA GLY A 38 7.10 -0.18 9.50
C GLY A 38 8.35 0.38 8.84
N LEU A 39 8.77 1.57 9.23
CA LEU A 39 9.99 2.18 8.69
C LEU A 39 11.24 1.38 9.05
N CYS A 40 11.31 0.89 10.28
CA CYS A 40 12.42 0.05 10.72
C CYS A 40 12.53 -1.22 9.89
N GLU A 41 11.40 -1.91 9.70
CA GLU A 41 11.35 -3.12 8.88
C GLU A 41 11.70 -2.84 7.42
N ALA A 42 11.17 -1.74 6.87
CA ALA A 42 11.44 -1.36 5.49
C ALA A 42 12.94 -1.16 5.23
N ARG A 43 13.63 -0.53 6.17
CA ARG A 43 15.07 -0.29 6.06
C ARG A 43 15.87 -1.58 6.19
N ARG A 44 15.35 -2.56 6.92
CA ARG A 44 16.02 -3.84 7.14
C ARG A 44 15.92 -4.78 5.94
N LEU A 45 14.83 -4.69 5.19
CA LEU A 45 14.56 -5.59 4.07
C LEU A 45 15.33 -5.15 2.82
N GLU A 46 16.29 -5.97 2.40
CA GLU A 46 17.14 -5.66 1.25
C GLU A 46 16.43 -5.83 -0.10
N ARG A 47 15.40 -6.69 -0.14
CA ARG A 47 14.68 -7.02 -1.37
C ARG A 47 13.26 -6.48 -1.39
N LEU A 48 13.02 -5.41 -0.65
CA LEU A 48 11.71 -4.80 -0.57
C LEU A 48 11.34 -4.14 -1.90
N GLU A 49 10.26 -4.61 -2.51
CA GLU A 49 9.77 -4.09 -3.78
C GLU A 49 8.46 -3.34 -3.65
N LEU A 50 7.69 -3.64 -2.61
CA LEU A 50 6.34 -3.10 -2.47
C LEU A 50 6.02 -2.83 -1.01
N VAL A 51 5.58 -1.61 -0.73
CA VAL A 51 5.01 -1.22 0.58
C VAL A 51 3.54 -0.93 0.37
N LEU A 52 2.69 -1.59 1.17
CA LEU A 52 1.26 -1.30 1.23
C LEU A 52 1.05 -0.48 2.50
N LEU A 53 0.70 0.78 2.35
CA LEU A 53 0.67 1.74 3.46
C LEU A 53 -0.73 2.27 3.73
N ASP A 54 -1.21 2.10 4.95
CA ASP A 54 -2.45 2.70 5.42
C ASP A 54 -2.22 4.18 5.74
N LEU A 55 -3.00 5.07 5.15
CA LEU A 55 -2.94 6.50 5.44
C LEU A 55 -3.59 6.87 6.78
N GLY A 56 -4.37 5.97 7.36
CA GLY A 56 -5.05 6.21 8.62
C GLY A 56 -4.28 5.82 9.87
N LEU A 57 -2.96 5.66 9.80
CA LEU A 57 -2.16 5.29 10.96
C LEU A 57 -2.24 6.37 12.04
N PRO A 58 -2.44 5.98 13.32
CA PRO A 58 -2.50 6.94 14.42
C PRO A 58 -1.19 7.71 14.60
N GLY A 59 -1.31 8.95 15.05
CA GLY A 59 -0.16 9.76 15.46
C GLY A 59 0.62 10.41 14.33
N CYS A 60 0.10 10.35 13.10
CA CYS A 60 0.83 10.88 11.95
C CYS A 60 -0.16 11.28 10.84
N SER A 61 0.16 12.32 10.09
CA SER A 61 -0.56 12.64 8.87
C SER A 61 -0.27 11.57 7.82
N GLY A 62 -1.30 11.12 7.11
CA GLY A 62 -1.13 10.08 6.08
C GLY A 62 -0.14 10.48 5.01
N MET A 63 -0.15 11.73 4.57
CA MET A 63 0.79 12.20 3.55
C MET A 63 2.22 12.24 4.08
N ASP A 64 2.41 12.59 5.36
CA ASP A 64 3.74 12.53 5.98
C ASP A 64 4.28 11.11 6.03
N ALA A 65 3.42 10.13 6.33
CA ALA A 65 3.81 8.72 6.33
C ALA A 65 4.27 8.30 4.93
N LEU A 66 3.53 8.68 3.91
CA LEU A 66 3.87 8.36 2.51
C LEU A 66 5.24 8.95 2.14
N VAL A 67 5.47 10.21 2.46
CA VAL A 67 6.74 10.88 2.18
C VAL A 67 7.90 10.18 2.90
N LYS A 68 7.69 9.80 4.15
CA LYS A 68 8.72 9.11 4.94
C LYS A 68 9.10 7.76 4.34
N PHE A 69 8.11 6.97 3.90
CA PHE A 69 8.41 5.69 3.27
C PHE A 69 9.12 5.87 1.93
N ARG A 70 8.70 6.85 1.14
CA ARG A 70 9.36 7.09 -0.13
C ARG A 70 10.81 7.53 0.04
N SER A 71 11.10 8.31 1.07
CA SER A 71 12.47 8.71 1.38
C SER A 71 13.30 7.54 1.91
N ALA A 72 12.70 6.70 2.76
CA ALA A 72 13.41 5.58 3.38
C ALA A 72 13.74 4.46 2.39
N VAL A 73 12.83 4.18 1.45
CA VAL A 73 13.01 3.09 0.49
C VAL A 73 12.69 3.56 -0.93
N PRO A 74 13.55 4.39 -1.50
CA PRO A 74 13.26 5.01 -2.81
C PRO A 74 13.14 4.02 -3.96
N ASN A 75 13.64 2.80 -3.79
CA ASN A 75 13.57 1.78 -4.84
C ASN A 75 12.32 0.90 -4.72
N ALA A 76 11.57 1.02 -3.63
CA ALA A 76 10.32 0.28 -3.46
C ALA A 76 9.14 1.14 -3.92
N ARG A 77 8.13 0.47 -4.49
CA ARG A 77 6.87 1.16 -4.79
C ARG A 77 6.06 1.26 -3.51
N VAL A 78 5.51 2.43 -3.22
CA VAL A 78 4.63 2.63 -2.08
C VAL A 78 3.20 2.74 -2.61
N VAL A 79 2.36 1.79 -2.21
CA VAL A 79 0.94 1.73 -2.57
C VAL A 79 0.12 2.12 -1.35
N VAL A 80 -0.76 3.07 -1.52
CA VAL A 80 -1.66 3.50 -0.44
C VAL A 80 -2.86 2.56 -0.36
N ILE A 81 -3.20 2.16 0.86
CA ILE A 81 -4.44 1.46 1.15
C ILE A 81 -5.21 2.32 2.14
N SER A 82 -6.46 2.66 1.84
CA SER A 82 -7.20 3.60 2.69
C SER A 82 -8.70 3.32 2.67
N ALA A 83 -9.36 3.56 3.80
CA ALA A 83 -10.81 3.57 3.87
C ALA A 83 -11.42 4.80 3.19
N ASP A 84 -10.62 5.85 2.99
CA ASP A 84 -11.04 7.10 2.37
C ASP A 84 -10.99 6.98 0.86
N GLN A 85 -12.10 7.31 0.19
CA GLN A 85 -12.22 7.25 -1.27
C GLN A 85 -12.39 8.62 -1.89
N ASP A 86 -12.17 9.70 -1.14
CA ASP A 86 -12.28 11.06 -1.65
C ASP A 86 -11.27 11.26 -2.80
N ASP A 87 -11.77 11.70 -3.97
CA ASP A 87 -10.95 11.89 -5.16
C ASP A 87 -9.80 12.86 -4.93
N GLU A 88 -10.03 13.89 -4.13
CA GLU A 88 -9.00 14.86 -3.80
C GLU A 88 -7.85 14.21 -3.04
N ARG A 89 -8.18 13.35 -2.08
CA ARG A 89 -7.18 12.63 -1.29
C ARG A 89 -6.41 11.64 -2.16
N VAL A 90 -7.11 10.96 -3.05
CA VAL A 90 -6.46 10.04 -4.00
C VAL A 90 -5.45 10.81 -4.87
N ARG A 91 -5.86 11.94 -5.44
CA ARG A 91 -4.96 12.76 -6.27
C ARG A 91 -3.78 13.29 -5.47
N GLU A 92 -3.99 13.70 -4.23
CA GLU A 92 -2.91 14.16 -3.36
C GLU A 92 -1.89 13.06 -3.12
N ALA A 93 -2.34 11.84 -2.80
CA ALA A 93 -1.45 10.71 -2.57
C ALA A 93 -0.63 10.38 -3.82
N LEU A 94 -1.27 10.35 -4.99
CA LEU A 94 -0.58 10.09 -6.25
C LEU A 94 0.41 11.20 -6.58
N SER A 95 0.06 12.44 -6.30
CA SER A 95 0.94 13.60 -6.47
C SER A 95 2.17 13.51 -5.56
N GLU A 96 2.01 12.98 -4.35
CA GLU A 96 3.13 12.76 -3.42
C GLU A 96 3.92 11.50 -3.74
N GLY A 97 3.58 10.81 -4.82
CA GLY A 97 4.37 9.72 -5.35
C GLY A 97 3.90 8.32 -5.01
N ALA A 98 2.66 8.15 -4.52
CA ALA A 98 2.10 6.81 -4.37
C ALA A 98 2.02 6.14 -5.73
N ALA A 99 2.43 4.87 -5.80
CA ALA A 99 2.39 4.12 -7.05
C ALA A 99 0.98 3.68 -7.40
N SER A 100 0.12 3.52 -6.41
CA SER A 100 -1.29 3.16 -6.58
C SER A 100 -2.06 3.58 -5.35
N TYR A 101 -3.39 3.61 -5.46
CA TYR A 101 -4.28 3.91 -4.34
C TYR A 101 -5.40 2.87 -4.34
N VAL A 102 -5.47 2.06 -3.28
CA VAL A 102 -6.42 0.96 -3.16
C VAL A 102 -7.39 1.24 -2.02
N PRO A 103 -8.69 1.45 -2.31
CA PRO A 103 -9.68 1.58 -1.25
C PRO A 103 -9.86 0.27 -0.49
N LYS A 104 -9.87 0.35 0.85
CA LYS A 104 -10.13 -0.82 1.71
C LYS A 104 -11.52 -1.39 1.52
N THR A 105 -12.44 -0.62 0.94
CA THR A 105 -13.84 -0.99 0.75
C THR A 105 -14.10 -1.78 -0.52
N LEU A 106 -13.09 -2.06 -1.33
CA LEU A 106 -13.26 -2.88 -2.52
C LEU A 106 -13.78 -4.27 -2.13
N ARG A 107 -14.68 -4.79 -2.96
CA ARG A 107 -15.16 -6.15 -2.82
C ARG A 107 -13.99 -7.12 -3.04
N PRO A 108 -14.02 -8.34 -2.48
CA PRO A 108 -12.90 -9.25 -2.55
C PRO A 108 -12.35 -9.48 -3.96
N LYS A 109 -13.23 -9.67 -4.95
CA LYS A 109 -12.78 -9.87 -6.33
C LYS A 109 -12.05 -8.65 -6.88
N ALA A 110 -12.59 -7.45 -6.64
CA ALA A 110 -11.97 -6.20 -7.08
C ALA A 110 -10.64 -5.97 -6.38
N MET A 111 -10.55 -6.31 -5.11
CA MET A 111 -9.31 -6.21 -4.34
C MET A 111 -8.23 -7.15 -4.92
N VAL A 112 -8.59 -8.38 -5.21
CA VAL A 112 -7.66 -9.34 -5.83
C VAL A 112 -7.19 -8.83 -7.19
N ASP A 113 -8.10 -8.31 -8.01
CA ASP A 113 -7.74 -7.78 -9.33
C ASP A 113 -6.80 -6.58 -9.21
N ALA A 114 -7.05 -5.68 -8.26
CA ALA A 114 -6.19 -4.53 -8.01
C ALA A 114 -4.79 -4.98 -7.57
N LEU A 115 -4.71 -5.94 -6.64
CA LEU A 115 -3.43 -6.47 -6.17
C LEU A 115 -2.67 -7.18 -7.29
N ARG A 116 -3.38 -7.94 -8.13
CA ARG A 116 -2.75 -8.61 -9.27
C ARG A 116 -2.11 -7.58 -10.20
N THR A 117 -2.83 -6.52 -10.53
CA THR A 117 -2.31 -5.44 -11.37
C THR A 117 -1.05 -4.83 -10.76
N ILE A 118 -1.08 -4.54 -9.46
CA ILE A 118 0.04 -3.94 -8.74
C ILE A 118 1.24 -4.89 -8.72
N LEU A 119 1.01 -6.16 -8.39
CA LEU A 119 2.08 -7.17 -8.31
C LEU A 119 2.71 -7.43 -9.69
N ASP A 120 1.96 -7.24 -10.76
CA ASP A 120 2.47 -7.36 -12.12
C ASP A 120 3.23 -6.11 -12.59
N GLY A 121 3.38 -5.12 -11.72
CA GLY A 121 4.10 -3.88 -12.04
C GLY A 121 3.23 -2.76 -12.57
N GLY A 122 1.91 -2.97 -12.64
CA GLY A 122 0.96 -1.96 -13.10
C GLY A 122 0.51 -1.02 -12.00
N MET A 123 -0.37 -0.11 -12.37
CA MET A 123 -0.92 0.90 -11.46
C MET A 123 -2.42 0.70 -11.33
N TYR A 124 -2.93 0.76 -10.12
CA TYR A 124 -4.36 0.79 -9.84
C TYR A 124 -4.74 2.12 -9.20
N THR A 125 -5.80 2.75 -9.70
CA THR A 125 -6.42 3.92 -9.07
C THR A 125 -7.93 3.77 -9.12
N PRO A 126 -8.66 4.33 -8.15
CA PRO A 126 -10.13 4.34 -8.22
C PRO A 126 -10.59 5.01 -9.52
N PRO A 127 -11.62 4.46 -10.19
CA PRO A 127 -12.03 4.95 -11.52
C PRO A 127 -12.37 6.45 -11.58
N ALA A 128 -12.98 7.01 -10.56
CA ALA A 128 -13.35 8.42 -10.54
C ALA A 128 -12.12 9.34 -10.56
N ALA A 129 -11.08 8.99 -9.80
CA ALA A 129 -9.83 9.75 -9.79
C ALA A 129 -9.04 9.56 -11.09
N ALA A 130 -9.05 8.35 -11.64
CA ALA A 130 -8.37 8.05 -12.90
C ALA A 130 -8.99 8.79 -14.09
N ALA A 131 -10.28 9.07 -14.04
CA ALA A 131 -11.00 9.78 -15.10
C ALA A 131 -10.76 11.30 -15.09
N GLN A 132 -10.12 11.84 -14.06
CA GLN A 132 -9.85 13.26 -13.93
C GLN A 132 -8.55 13.63 -14.64
N PRO A 133 -8.53 14.70 -15.45
CA PRO A 133 -7.30 15.13 -16.09
C PRO A 133 -6.28 15.69 -15.12
#